data_082e5cb1d8cf3a218609fe928681f77d
#
_entry.id   082e5cb1d8cf3a218609fe928681f77d
#
_cell.length_a   1.000
_cell.length_b   1.000
_cell.length_c   1.000
_cell.angle_alpha   90.00
_cell.angle_beta   90.00
_cell.angle_gamma   90.00
#
_symmetry.space_group_name_H-M   'P 1'
#
loop_
_entity.id
_entity.type
_entity.pdbx_description
1 polymer ?
#
loop_
_entity_poly.entity_id
_entity_poly.type
_entity_poly.pdbx_seq_one_letter_code
_entity_poly.pdbx_strand_id
1 'polypeptide(L)'
;QVICNALRWEYDADIALSAGVRWGPSTLEGDWITMDDVMSQVATTYSETYVMDMTGQQILDMLEGVADNLFDPDPYLQSGGDMVRVGGLDYTIAPTQTLGQRISDARLDNGDAIEADKTYRVTGWATVNRTPEGRLIWEIIRDYLLANKGSDDVLRIPKINHPKVVGMNDNPGMADYPGETA
;
A
#
# COMPACT_ATOMS: atom_id res chain seq x y z
N GLN A 1 5.64 3.16 -1.28
CA GLN A 1 6.16 2.93 0.07
C GLN A 1 6.29 4.22 0.88
N VAL A 2 6.82 5.31 0.32
CA VAL A 2 7.01 6.60 1.04
C VAL A 2 5.72 7.07 1.71
N ILE A 3 4.59 7.04 0.98
CA ILE A 3 3.28 7.43 1.49
C ILE A 3 2.87 6.58 2.71
N CYS A 4 3.00 5.26 2.59
CA CYS A 4 2.66 4.35 3.68
C CYS A 4 3.59 4.53 4.90
N ASN A 5 4.88 4.76 4.66
CA ASN A 5 5.82 5.03 5.75
C ASN A 5 5.51 6.36 6.44
N ALA A 6 5.16 7.40 5.68
CA ALA A 6 4.78 8.69 6.23
C ALA A 6 3.51 8.59 7.10
N LEU A 7 2.51 7.85 6.65
CA LEU A 7 1.28 7.60 7.41
C LEU A 7 1.56 6.85 8.72
N ARG A 8 2.36 5.79 8.66
CA ARG A 8 2.74 5.02 9.86
C ARG A 8 3.52 5.87 10.85
N TRP A 9 4.43 6.68 10.36
CA TRP A 9 5.24 7.59 11.16
C TRP A 9 4.38 8.64 11.88
N GLU A 10 3.44 9.25 11.17
CA GLU A 10 2.57 10.30 11.73
C GLU A 10 1.65 9.76 12.84
N TYR A 11 1.09 8.57 12.62
CA TYR A 11 0.04 8.04 13.47
C TYR A 11 0.49 6.90 14.39
N ASP A 12 1.77 6.56 14.41
CA ASP A 12 2.30 5.39 15.15
C ASP A 12 1.43 4.14 14.88
N ALA A 13 1.19 3.86 13.60
CA ALA A 13 0.30 2.79 13.18
C ALA A 13 1.06 1.53 12.78
N ASP A 14 0.46 0.37 13.07
CA ASP A 14 1.00 -0.94 12.69
C ASP A 14 1.01 -1.09 11.17
N ILE A 15 -0.09 -0.68 10.53
CA ILE A 15 -0.34 -0.88 9.11
C ILE A 15 -0.83 0.43 8.47
N ALA A 16 -0.31 0.73 7.29
CA ALA A 16 -0.82 1.82 6.46
C ALA A 16 -1.40 1.27 5.15
N LEU A 17 -2.50 1.88 4.72
CA LEU A 17 -3.18 1.60 3.47
C LEU A 17 -3.12 2.82 2.56
N SER A 18 -2.74 2.63 1.32
CA SER A 18 -2.71 3.70 0.32
C SER A 18 -3.43 3.26 -0.95
N ALA A 19 -4.00 4.21 -1.64
CA ALA A 19 -4.57 3.97 -2.96
C ALA A 19 -3.54 3.27 -3.86
N GLY A 20 -4.02 2.46 -4.79
CA GLY A 20 -3.21 1.73 -5.74
C GLY A 20 -2.45 2.64 -6.71
N VAL A 21 -2.54 2.41 -8.01
CA VAL A 21 -1.86 3.24 -9.01
C VAL A 21 -2.39 4.66 -9.02
N ARG A 22 -1.47 5.62 -9.07
CA ARG A 22 -1.74 7.03 -9.32
C ARG A 22 -0.84 7.50 -10.45
N TRP A 23 -1.39 8.28 -11.34
CA TRP A 23 -0.62 9.00 -12.35
C TRP A 23 0.02 10.22 -11.67
N GLY A 24 1.31 10.12 -11.40
CA GLY A 24 2.08 11.16 -10.73
C GLY A 24 3.35 11.49 -11.52
N PRO A 25 4.21 12.33 -10.95
CA PRO A 25 5.49 12.68 -11.57
C PRO A 25 6.40 11.44 -11.63
N SER A 26 7.32 11.46 -12.59
CA SER A 26 8.42 10.51 -12.67
C SER A 26 9.66 11.18 -12.09
N THR A 27 10.06 10.77 -10.90
CA THR A 27 11.33 11.16 -10.28
C THR A 27 12.32 10.01 -10.39
N LEU A 28 13.55 10.31 -10.77
CA LEU A 28 14.63 9.35 -10.86
C LEU A 28 15.49 9.38 -9.59
N GLU A 29 16.30 8.35 -9.40
CA GLU A 29 17.28 8.34 -8.33
C GLU A 29 18.25 9.51 -8.49
N GLY A 30 18.40 10.30 -7.41
CA GLY A 30 19.21 11.52 -7.40
C GLY A 30 18.47 12.81 -7.72
N ASP A 31 17.22 12.72 -8.17
CA ASP A 31 16.38 13.92 -8.36
C ASP A 31 15.90 14.47 -7.02
N TRP A 32 15.69 15.80 -6.99
CA TRP A 32 15.04 16.45 -5.87
C TRP A 32 13.53 16.14 -5.88
N ILE A 33 13.00 15.73 -4.73
CA ILE A 33 11.55 15.63 -4.52
C ILE A 33 11.06 17.03 -4.11
N THR A 34 10.28 17.66 -4.96
CA THR A 34 9.68 18.98 -4.71
C THR A 34 8.28 18.86 -4.12
N MET A 35 7.75 19.96 -3.57
CA MET A 35 6.34 19.98 -3.16
C MET A 35 5.38 19.81 -4.34
N ASP A 36 5.78 20.21 -5.54
CA ASP A 36 4.98 19.99 -6.76
C ASP A 36 4.87 18.51 -7.09
N ASP A 37 5.94 17.75 -6.93
CA ASP A 37 5.93 16.29 -7.08
C ASP A 37 5.02 15.62 -6.05
N VAL A 38 5.12 16.03 -4.78
CA VAL A 38 4.25 15.52 -3.71
C VAL A 38 2.79 15.84 -4.02
N MET A 39 2.48 17.08 -4.38
CA MET A 39 1.11 17.51 -4.71
C MET A 39 0.58 16.78 -5.94
N SER A 40 1.38 16.64 -6.99
CA SER A 40 1.01 15.90 -8.21
C SER A 40 0.69 14.43 -7.93
N GLN A 41 1.38 13.83 -6.95
CA GLN A 41 1.14 12.43 -6.58
C GLN A 41 -0.10 12.24 -5.70
N VAL A 42 -0.42 13.18 -4.82
CA VAL A 42 -1.43 12.96 -3.76
C VAL A 42 -2.51 14.04 -3.66
N ALA A 43 -2.42 15.15 -4.38
CA ALA A 43 -3.43 16.21 -4.37
C ALA A 43 -4.64 15.87 -5.24
N THR A 44 -5.22 14.72 -4.97
CA THR A 44 -6.46 14.26 -5.58
C THR A 44 -7.62 14.48 -4.61
N THR A 45 -8.84 14.13 -5.01
CA THR A 45 -9.99 14.09 -4.11
C THR A 45 -9.71 13.18 -2.91
N TYR A 46 -10.31 13.50 -1.75
CA TYR A 46 -10.19 12.70 -0.51
C TYR A 46 -8.77 12.65 0.07
N SER A 47 -8.19 13.81 0.23
CA SER A 47 -6.80 13.97 0.69
C SER A 47 -6.61 13.80 2.19
N GLU A 48 -7.67 13.85 2.95
CA GLU A 48 -7.66 13.68 4.40
C GLU A 48 -7.32 12.23 4.74
N THR A 49 -6.58 12.08 5.81
CA THR A 49 -6.16 10.78 6.33
C THR A 49 -7.11 10.29 7.42
N TYR A 50 -7.03 9.04 7.74
CA TYR A 50 -7.79 8.42 8.84
C TYR A 50 -6.93 7.47 9.65
N VAL A 51 -7.35 7.23 10.89
CA VAL A 51 -6.84 6.17 11.77
C VAL A 51 -8.01 5.37 12.29
N MET A 52 -7.84 4.07 12.39
CA MET A 52 -8.86 3.16 12.91
C MET A 52 -8.25 1.89 13.47
N ASP A 53 -8.96 1.27 14.38
CA ASP A 53 -8.64 -0.07 14.84
C ASP A 53 -9.36 -1.09 13.96
N MET A 54 -8.62 -2.10 13.51
CA MET A 54 -9.14 -3.24 12.73
C MET A 54 -8.65 -4.54 13.33
N THR A 55 -9.51 -5.54 13.39
CA THR A 55 -9.05 -6.90 13.69
C THR A 55 -8.27 -7.47 12.52
N GLY A 56 -7.41 -8.46 12.78
CA GLY A 56 -6.69 -9.15 11.70
C GLY A 56 -7.63 -9.76 10.67
N GLN A 57 -8.77 -10.31 11.12
CA GLN A 57 -9.78 -10.83 10.20
C GLN A 57 -10.35 -9.74 9.29
N GLN A 58 -10.64 -8.56 9.82
CA GLN A 58 -11.12 -7.43 9.00
C GLN A 58 -10.09 -6.96 7.97
N ILE A 59 -8.80 -7.02 8.31
CA ILE A 59 -7.72 -6.70 7.38
C ILE A 59 -7.67 -7.73 6.25
N LEU A 60 -7.72 -9.02 6.58
CA LEU A 60 -7.72 -10.09 5.59
C LEU A 60 -8.96 -10.05 4.69
N ASP A 61 -10.14 -9.84 5.26
CA ASP A 61 -11.40 -9.72 4.51
C ASP A 61 -11.37 -8.52 3.55
N MET A 62 -10.78 -7.41 3.97
CA MET A 62 -10.61 -6.24 3.13
C MET A 62 -9.68 -6.54 1.94
N LEU A 63 -8.54 -7.21 2.17
CA LEU A 63 -7.61 -7.60 1.10
C LEU A 63 -8.26 -8.60 0.14
N GLU A 64 -9.00 -9.58 0.66
CA GLU A 64 -9.75 -10.55 -0.15
C GLU A 64 -10.81 -9.86 -1.01
N GLY A 65 -11.58 -8.93 -0.44
CA GLY A 65 -12.60 -8.17 -1.18
C GLY A 65 -12.00 -7.32 -2.30
N VAL A 66 -10.86 -6.67 -2.07
CA VAL A 66 -10.15 -5.93 -3.12
C VAL A 66 -9.62 -6.87 -4.20
N ALA A 67 -9.07 -8.01 -3.81
CA ALA A 67 -8.61 -9.03 -4.75
C ALA A 67 -9.76 -9.60 -5.59
N ASP A 68 -10.94 -9.77 -5.00
CA ASP A 68 -12.13 -10.26 -5.71
C ASP A 68 -12.59 -9.31 -6.80
N ASN A 69 -12.58 -8.00 -6.53
CA ASN A 69 -12.87 -6.97 -7.53
C ASN A 69 -11.95 -7.02 -8.77
N LEU A 70 -10.76 -7.61 -8.64
CA LEU A 70 -9.77 -7.70 -9.72
C LEU A 70 -9.74 -9.07 -10.39
N PHE A 71 -9.97 -10.13 -9.61
CA PHE A 71 -9.67 -11.50 -10.02
C PHE A 71 -10.89 -12.43 -9.99
N ASP A 72 -12.10 -11.89 -9.88
CA ASP A 72 -13.31 -12.71 -10.03
C ASP A 72 -13.30 -13.38 -11.41
N PRO A 73 -13.58 -14.71 -11.52
CA PRO A 73 -13.61 -15.40 -12.80
C PRO A 73 -14.73 -14.91 -13.73
N ASP A 74 -15.79 -14.29 -13.20
CA ASP A 74 -16.81 -13.61 -14.00
C ASP A 74 -16.39 -12.16 -14.25
N PRO A 75 -16.07 -11.77 -15.50
CA PRO A 75 -15.61 -10.42 -15.81
C PRO A 75 -16.67 -9.34 -15.52
N TYR A 76 -17.96 -9.71 -15.42
CA TYR A 76 -19.01 -8.76 -15.03
C TYR A 76 -19.02 -8.43 -13.54
N LEU A 77 -18.35 -9.25 -12.71
CA LEU A 77 -18.17 -9.01 -11.27
C LEU A 77 -16.86 -8.29 -10.96
N GLN A 78 -15.96 -8.18 -11.92
CA GLN A 78 -14.72 -7.42 -11.78
C GLN A 78 -15.05 -5.92 -11.80
N SER A 79 -15.23 -5.32 -10.63
CA SER A 79 -15.48 -3.88 -10.52
C SER A 79 -14.24 -3.02 -10.80
N GLY A 80 -13.09 -3.66 -10.98
CA GLY A 80 -11.84 -3.01 -11.33
C GLY A 80 -11.12 -2.38 -10.15
N GLY A 81 -10.15 -1.54 -10.46
CA GLY A 81 -9.29 -0.88 -9.48
C GLY A 81 -7.91 -1.54 -9.41
N ASP A 82 -7.22 -1.29 -8.33
CA ASP A 82 -5.89 -1.82 -8.03
C ASP A 82 -5.86 -2.43 -6.64
N MET A 83 -4.97 -3.41 -6.42
CA MET A 83 -4.66 -3.83 -5.06
C MET A 83 -4.18 -2.62 -4.25
N VAL A 84 -4.78 -2.47 -3.06
CA VAL A 84 -4.34 -1.45 -2.10
C VAL A 84 -2.86 -1.63 -1.81
N ARG A 85 -2.12 -0.53 -1.79
CA ARG A 85 -0.73 -0.53 -1.34
C ARG A 85 -0.69 -0.56 0.18
N VAL A 86 0.19 -1.39 0.71
CA VAL A 86 0.34 -1.59 2.14
C VAL A 86 1.69 -1.10 2.64
N GLY A 87 1.75 -0.68 3.89
CA GLY A 87 2.98 -0.45 4.63
C GLY A 87 2.89 -1.13 5.98
N GLY A 88 3.98 -1.74 6.43
CA GLY A 88 4.00 -2.51 7.66
C GLY A 88 3.43 -3.93 7.55
N LEU A 89 3.00 -4.33 6.36
CA LEU A 89 2.35 -5.61 6.10
C LEU A 89 2.90 -6.23 4.83
N ASP A 90 3.31 -7.49 4.89
CA ASP A 90 3.60 -8.34 3.75
C ASP A 90 2.57 -9.48 3.70
N TYR A 91 2.24 -9.98 2.52
CA TYR A 91 1.32 -11.12 2.36
C TYR A 91 1.56 -11.84 1.04
N THR A 92 1.02 -13.05 0.92
CA THR A 92 1.00 -13.81 -0.33
C THR A 92 -0.39 -13.69 -0.96
N ILE A 93 -0.44 -13.48 -2.28
CA ILE A 93 -1.67 -13.46 -3.06
C ILE A 93 -1.64 -14.53 -4.15
N ALA A 94 -2.72 -15.31 -4.24
CA ALA A 94 -2.95 -16.32 -5.27
C ALA A 94 -4.19 -15.93 -6.10
N PRO A 95 -4.05 -15.11 -7.14
CA PRO A 95 -5.18 -14.53 -7.89
C PRO A 95 -6.17 -15.54 -8.46
N THR A 96 -5.69 -16.75 -8.81
CA THR A 96 -6.49 -17.81 -9.41
C THR A 96 -7.35 -18.61 -8.40
N GLN A 97 -7.20 -18.33 -7.11
CA GLN A 97 -8.01 -18.96 -6.07
C GLN A 97 -9.38 -18.26 -5.94
N THR A 98 -10.30 -18.92 -5.25
CA THR A 98 -11.62 -18.36 -4.94
C THR A 98 -11.54 -17.31 -3.83
N LEU A 99 -12.56 -16.46 -3.74
CA LEU A 99 -12.72 -15.49 -2.64
C LEU A 99 -12.54 -16.18 -1.28
N GLY A 100 -11.76 -15.56 -0.40
CA GLY A 100 -11.41 -16.05 0.91
C GLY A 100 -10.22 -17.03 0.94
N GLN A 101 -9.61 -17.32 -0.22
CA GLN A 101 -8.45 -18.20 -0.35
C GLN A 101 -7.30 -17.55 -1.16
N ARG A 102 -7.47 -16.30 -1.56
CA ARG A 102 -6.44 -15.58 -2.33
C ARG A 102 -5.33 -15.02 -1.46
N ILE A 103 -5.65 -14.60 -0.24
CA ILE A 103 -4.69 -13.95 0.67
C ILE A 103 -4.21 -14.95 1.72
N SER A 104 -2.90 -15.04 1.89
CA SER A 104 -2.27 -15.94 2.86
C SER A 104 -0.96 -15.36 3.37
N ASP A 105 -0.41 -15.96 4.42
CA ASP A 105 0.89 -15.62 5.03
C ASP A 105 1.06 -14.11 5.30
N ALA A 106 0.01 -13.48 5.79
CA ALA A 106 0.03 -12.06 6.16
C ALA A 106 0.87 -11.86 7.43
N ARG A 107 1.88 -10.96 7.35
CA ARG A 107 2.83 -10.70 8.44
C ARG A 107 3.15 -9.22 8.55
N LEU A 108 3.35 -8.78 9.78
CA LEU A 108 3.93 -7.46 10.06
C LEU A 108 5.41 -7.40 9.68
N ASP A 109 5.97 -6.19 9.62
CA ASP A 109 7.38 -5.94 9.33
C ASP A 109 8.35 -6.63 10.30
N ASN A 110 7.94 -6.89 11.54
CA ASN A 110 8.71 -7.62 12.54
C ASN A 110 8.66 -9.15 12.36
N GLY A 111 7.89 -9.65 11.40
CA GLY A 111 7.72 -11.07 11.10
C GLY A 111 6.53 -11.74 11.79
N ASP A 112 5.86 -11.05 12.72
CA ASP A 112 4.69 -11.60 13.41
C ASP A 112 3.55 -11.82 12.43
N ALA A 113 2.92 -12.99 12.49
CA ALA A 113 1.74 -13.27 11.70
C ALA A 113 0.55 -12.41 12.15
N ILE A 114 -0.30 -12.04 11.19
CA ILE A 114 -1.58 -11.41 11.50
C ILE A 114 -2.51 -12.43 12.15
N GLU A 115 -2.96 -12.12 13.36
CA GLU A 115 -3.88 -12.94 14.16
C GLU A 115 -5.31 -12.40 13.99
N ALA A 116 -6.25 -13.26 13.64
CA ALA A 116 -7.62 -12.89 13.26
C ALA A 116 -8.32 -12.01 14.32
N ASP A 117 -8.17 -12.38 15.58
CA ASP A 117 -8.88 -11.72 16.70
C ASP A 117 -8.10 -10.55 17.33
N LYS A 118 -6.83 -10.37 16.94
CA LYS A 118 -6.00 -9.27 17.44
C LYS A 118 -6.34 -7.97 16.73
N THR A 119 -6.36 -6.89 17.47
CA THR A 119 -6.60 -5.55 16.95
C THR A 119 -5.28 -4.90 16.56
N TYR A 120 -5.28 -4.24 15.41
CA TYR A 120 -4.16 -3.50 14.84
C TYR A 120 -4.59 -2.06 14.58
N ARG A 121 -3.68 -1.11 14.82
CA ARG A 121 -3.88 0.28 14.48
C ARG A 121 -3.58 0.48 13.00
N VAL A 122 -4.61 0.81 12.22
CA VAL A 122 -4.54 0.97 10.77
C VAL A 122 -4.76 2.41 10.39
N THR A 123 -3.95 2.94 9.49
CA THR A 123 -4.10 4.28 8.93
C THR A 123 -4.21 4.23 7.42
N GLY A 124 -4.74 5.29 6.83
CA GLY A 124 -4.83 5.39 5.38
C GLY A 124 -5.33 6.75 4.91
N TRP A 125 -5.54 6.85 3.61
CA TRP A 125 -6.05 8.04 2.94
C TRP A 125 -6.86 7.65 1.70
N ALA A 126 -7.42 8.64 0.98
CA ALA A 126 -8.19 8.46 -0.25
C ALA A 126 -9.43 7.55 -0.07
N THR A 127 -10.08 7.65 1.07
CA THR A 127 -11.31 6.89 1.34
C THR A 127 -12.55 7.66 0.91
N VAL A 128 -13.49 6.96 0.27
CA VAL A 128 -14.81 7.49 -0.13
C VAL A 128 -15.91 7.09 0.86
N ASN A 129 -15.65 6.13 1.73
CA ASN A 129 -16.66 5.50 2.59
C ASN A 129 -16.74 6.09 4.00
N ARG A 130 -16.00 7.16 4.27
CA ARG A 130 -15.91 7.82 5.59
C ARG A 130 -15.80 9.31 5.43
N THR A 131 -16.13 10.03 6.49
CA THR A 131 -15.67 11.42 6.68
C THR A 131 -14.34 11.33 7.41
N PRO A 132 -13.19 11.46 6.73
CA PRO A 132 -11.91 11.45 7.38
C PRO A 132 -11.70 12.77 8.11
N GLU A 133 -11.03 12.71 9.28
CA GLU A 133 -10.78 13.87 10.15
C GLU A 133 -9.27 14.10 10.36
N GLY A 134 -8.43 13.34 9.67
CA GLY A 134 -6.98 13.43 9.80
C GLY A 134 -6.38 14.59 9.00
N ARG A 135 -5.08 14.80 9.19
CA ARG A 135 -4.29 15.77 8.44
C ARG A 135 -4.31 15.47 6.93
N LEU A 136 -4.00 16.47 6.14
CA LEU A 136 -3.87 16.31 4.68
C LEU A 136 -2.61 15.50 4.36
N ILE A 137 -2.77 14.52 3.46
CA ILE A 137 -1.70 13.55 3.16
C ILE A 137 -0.41 14.23 2.67
N TRP A 138 -0.48 15.31 1.89
CA TRP A 138 0.73 16.00 1.43
C TRP A 138 1.50 16.72 2.54
N GLU A 139 0.83 17.17 3.59
CA GLU A 139 1.50 17.74 4.77
C GLU A 139 2.28 16.68 5.52
N ILE A 140 1.66 15.50 5.70
CA ILE A 140 2.31 14.36 6.35
C ILE A 140 3.52 13.89 5.56
N ILE A 141 3.39 13.77 4.23
CA ILE A 141 4.52 13.36 3.37
C ILE A 141 5.65 14.39 3.46
N ARG A 142 5.35 15.69 3.35
CA ARG A 142 6.35 16.76 3.50
C ARG A 142 7.10 16.63 4.81
N ASP A 143 6.37 16.53 5.91
CA ASP A 143 6.95 16.49 7.26
C ASP A 143 7.79 15.21 7.45
N TYR A 144 7.31 14.08 6.95
CA TYR A 144 8.05 12.83 6.95
C TYR A 144 9.36 12.91 6.16
N LEU A 145 9.32 13.45 4.94
CA LEU A 145 10.51 13.63 4.10
C LEU A 145 11.56 14.51 4.80
N LEU A 146 11.13 15.61 5.39
CA LEU A 146 12.02 16.55 6.08
C LEU A 146 12.62 15.93 7.36
N ALA A 147 11.85 15.12 8.08
CA ALA A 147 12.27 14.50 9.34
C ALA A 147 13.17 13.25 9.14
N ASN A 148 13.02 12.55 8.00
CA ASN A 148 13.65 11.25 7.80
C ASN A 148 14.74 11.23 6.71
N LYS A 149 15.01 12.35 6.06
CA LYS A 149 16.17 12.47 5.17
C LYS A 149 17.47 12.39 5.98
N GLY A 150 18.51 11.80 5.39
CA GLY A 150 19.85 11.77 5.98
C GLY A 150 20.51 13.15 5.98
N SER A 151 21.70 13.24 6.59
CA SER A 151 22.52 14.47 6.58
C SER A 151 23.00 14.88 5.17
N ASP A 152 22.88 13.99 4.21
CA ASP A 152 23.18 14.17 2.79
C ASP A 152 21.91 14.53 1.97
N ASP A 153 20.83 14.89 2.64
CA ASP A 153 19.51 15.19 2.06
C ASP A 153 18.84 14.02 1.30
N VAL A 154 19.33 12.79 1.48
CA VAL A 154 18.78 11.61 0.81
C VAL A 154 17.83 10.84 1.72
N LEU A 155 16.61 10.59 1.25
CA LEU A 155 15.69 9.66 1.89
C LEU A 155 16.02 8.22 1.47
N ARG A 156 16.21 7.34 2.43
CA ARG A 156 16.45 5.92 2.21
C ARG A 156 15.27 5.10 2.69
N ILE A 157 14.76 4.22 1.82
CA ILE A 157 13.66 3.31 2.14
C ILE A 157 14.23 1.91 2.32
N PRO A 158 14.40 1.44 3.56
CA PRO A 158 15.09 0.17 3.83
C PRO A 158 14.26 -1.05 3.45
N LYS A 159 12.95 -0.91 3.34
CA LYS A 159 12.02 -2.00 3.03
C LYS A 159 10.87 -1.50 2.17
N ILE A 160 10.50 -2.29 1.20
CA ILE A 160 9.29 -2.10 0.39
C ILE A 160 8.35 -3.28 0.70
N ASN A 161 7.15 -2.97 1.17
CA ASN A 161 6.10 -3.97 1.35
C ASN A 161 5.40 -4.20 0.02
N HIS A 162 5.34 -5.44 -0.41
CA HIS A 162 4.63 -5.84 -1.62
C HIS A 162 4.12 -7.27 -1.49
N PRO A 163 2.99 -7.61 -2.11
CA PRO A 163 2.49 -8.98 -2.09
C PRO A 163 3.42 -9.91 -2.86
N LYS A 164 3.62 -11.12 -2.34
CA LYS A 164 4.19 -12.22 -3.10
C LYS A 164 3.09 -12.86 -3.94
N VAL A 165 3.21 -12.78 -5.25
CA VAL A 165 2.23 -13.39 -6.18
C VAL A 165 2.59 -14.85 -6.42
N VAL A 166 1.60 -15.74 -6.33
CA VAL A 166 1.77 -17.19 -6.59
C VAL A 166 0.64 -17.71 -7.47
N GLY A 167 0.85 -18.86 -8.12
CA GLY A 167 -0.16 -19.51 -8.94
C GLY A 167 -0.45 -18.84 -10.29
N MET A 168 0.35 -17.86 -10.67
CA MET A 168 0.29 -17.21 -11.97
C MET A 168 1.44 -17.75 -12.83
N ASN A 169 1.12 -18.74 -13.66
CA ASN A 169 2.07 -19.24 -14.66
C ASN A 169 1.81 -18.51 -15.99
N ASP A 170 2.88 -18.26 -16.73
CA ASP A 170 2.85 -17.76 -18.11
C ASP A 170 2.21 -16.37 -18.34
N ASN A 171 2.24 -15.49 -17.34
CA ASN A 171 1.88 -14.09 -17.56
C ASN A 171 3.10 -13.34 -18.13
N PRO A 172 3.07 -12.93 -19.43
CA PRO A 172 4.20 -12.24 -20.06
C PRO A 172 4.57 -10.91 -19.37
N GLY A 173 3.60 -10.26 -18.70
CA GLY A 173 3.83 -9.04 -17.95
C GLY A 173 4.53 -9.27 -16.61
N MET A 174 4.71 -10.53 -16.20
CA MET A 174 5.42 -10.92 -14.98
C MET A 174 6.69 -11.74 -15.28
N ALA A 175 7.05 -11.88 -16.54
CA ALA A 175 8.32 -12.49 -16.93
C ALA A 175 9.48 -11.55 -16.54
N ASP A 176 10.57 -12.14 -16.05
CA ASP A 176 11.78 -11.39 -15.75
C ASP A 176 12.26 -10.64 -17.00
N TYR A 177 12.66 -9.39 -16.82
CA TYR A 177 13.23 -8.61 -17.91
C TYR A 177 14.55 -9.26 -18.38
N PRO A 178 14.71 -9.58 -19.68
CA PRO A 178 15.86 -10.34 -20.16
C PRO A 178 17.23 -9.68 -19.98
N GLY A 179 17.29 -8.49 -19.41
CA GLY A 179 18.51 -7.73 -19.16
C GLY A 179 19.08 -7.84 -17.73
N GLU A 180 18.41 -8.53 -16.81
CA GLU A 180 18.86 -8.66 -15.40
C GLU A 180 19.59 -9.98 -15.09
N THR A 181 20.06 -10.70 -16.07
CA THR A 181 20.98 -11.81 -15.86
C THR A 181 22.42 -11.30 -15.96
N ALA A 182 22.93 -10.80 -14.84
CA ALA A 182 24.37 -10.60 -14.64
C ALA A 182 24.81 -11.27 -13.33
#